data_d8db4d908cedb6eaa522473c9c513be1
#
_entry.id   d8db4d908cedb6eaa522473c9c513be1
#
_cell.length_a   1.000
_cell.length_b   1.000
_cell.length_c   1.000
_cell.angle_alpha   90.00
_cell.angle_beta   90.00
_cell.angle_gamma   90.00
#
_symmetry.space_group_name_H-M   'P 1'
#
loop_
_entity.id
_entity.type
_entity.pdbx_description
1 polymer ?
#
loop_
_entity_poly.entity_id
_entity_poly.type
_entity_poly.pdbx_seq_one_letter_code
_entity_poly.pdbx_strand_id
1 'polypeptide(L)'
;MKRLLLCVAFILAASVVCSAQNFYFPQVAVGAYDGGSWRTTIFLSNGRSDTASGTIAFTKSDGTPFNSTWLNESGNPTGNGNTITFQLGPSESRRFTSVTDIPLTTGFATVASNSLAVLGSEVFSNFDSAGNLIAEAGVSMSIPIGKQAIFIDTTNGFKTGVAIANPNTTAALHIHFEVMNTAGQMIMSTVRDVPPSQHFATFVHELFPDIPEMVGRLQFYCTNPIVSVGMRFDLSFVNFTTMPPLALLP
;
A
#
# COMPACT_ATOMS: atom_id res chain seq x y z
N MET A 1 -24.46 -45.51 53.43
CA MET A 1 -24.04 -45.47 52.03
C MET A 1 -24.09 -44.02 51.57
N LYS A 2 -22.99 -43.27 51.58
CA LYS A 2 -22.94 -41.87 51.13
C LYS A 2 -22.48 -41.85 49.70
N ARG A 3 -23.31 -41.35 48.78
CA ARG A 3 -22.96 -41.16 47.37
C ARG A 3 -22.20 -39.83 47.22
N LEU A 4 -20.96 -39.94 46.84
CA LEU A 4 -20.10 -38.81 46.48
C LEU A 4 -20.42 -38.38 45.06
N LEU A 5 -21.00 -37.21 44.88
CA LEU A 5 -21.22 -36.59 43.55
C LEU A 5 -19.92 -35.85 43.16
N LEU A 6 -19.22 -36.38 42.16
CA LEU A 6 -18.04 -35.74 41.57
C LEU A 6 -18.54 -34.77 40.46
N CYS A 7 -18.55 -33.46 40.76
CA CYS A 7 -18.75 -32.44 39.73
C CYS A 7 -17.45 -32.21 38.98
N VAL A 8 -17.38 -32.73 37.77
CA VAL A 8 -16.30 -32.38 36.82
C VAL A 8 -16.66 -31.05 36.17
N ALA A 9 -16.00 -29.96 36.57
CA ALA A 9 -16.11 -28.67 35.94
C ALA A 9 -15.25 -28.71 34.64
N PHE A 10 -15.90 -28.78 33.50
CA PHE A 10 -15.26 -28.59 32.21
C PHE A 10 -14.95 -27.08 32.04
N ILE A 11 -13.71 -26.69 32.26
CA ILE A 11 -13.23 -25.36 31.89
C ILE A 11 -13.01 -25.36 30.36
N LEU A 12 -14.00 -24.83 29.63
CA LEU A 12 -13.80 -24.47 28.23
C LEU A 12 -12.79 -23.30 28.20
N ALA A 13 -11.54 -23.59 27.97
CA ALA A 13 -10.58 -22.57 27.55
C ALA A 13 -11.00 -22.13 26.14
N ALA A 14 -11.71 -21.01 26.05
CA ALA A 14 -11.92 -20.33 24.79
C ALA A 14 -10.55 -19.85 24.29
N SER A 15 -9.93 -20.62 23.40
CA SER A 15 -8.75 -20.17 22.67
C SER A 15 -9.19 -18.95 21.85
N VAL A 16 -8.77 -17.77 22.28
CA VAL A 16 -8.87 -16.56 21.48
C VAL A 16 -8.02 -16.82 20.23
N VAL A 17 -8.67 -17.13 19.11
CA VAL A 17 -8.01 -17.21 17.83
C VAL A 17 -7.54 -15.80 17.52
N CYS A 18 -6.26 -15.51 17.80
CA CYS A 18 -5.61 -14.29 17.39
C CYS A 18 -5.48 -14.34 15.85
N SER A 19 -6.38 -13.63 15.18
CA SER A 19 -6.41 -13.58 13.72
C SER A 19 -5.36 -12.57 13.27
N ALA A 20 -4.24 -13.04 12.76
CA ALA A 20 -3.22 -12.18 12.15
C ALA A 20 -3.74 -11.62 10.84
N GLN A 21 -3.43 -10.36 10.56
CA GLN A 21 -3.78 -9.67 9.31
C GLN A 21 -2.54 -9.05 8.69
N ASN A 22 -2.40 -9.23 7.38
CA ASN A 22 -1.49 -8.42 6.58
C ASN A 22 -2.30 -7.50 5.68
N PHE A 23 -1.93 -6.22 5.64
CA PHE A 23 -2.36 -5.27 4.63
C PHE A 23 -1.15 -4.46 4.15
N TYR A 24 -1.33 -3.71 3.08
CA TYR A 24 -0.21 -3.12 2.36
C TYR A 24 -0.50 -1.67 1.99
N PHE A 25 0.59 -0.90 1.85
CA PHE A 25 0.59 0.36 1.14
C PHE A 25 1.39 0.16 -0.16
N PRO A 26 0.72 0.13 -1.31
CA PRO A 26 1.33 -0.27 -2.58
C PRO A 26 2.37 0.70 -3.14
N GLN A 27 2.45 1.91 -2.60
CA GLN A 27 3.41 2.93 -3.00
C GLN A 27 3.94 3.61 -1.75
N VAL A 28 5.25 3.61 -1.58
CA VAL A 28 6.00 4.38 -0.60
C VAL A 28 7.05 5.18 -1.35
N ALA A 29 7.19 6.47 -1.03
CA ALA A 29 8.20 7.35 -1.60
C ALA A 29 8.87 8.16 -0.50
N VAL A 30 10.19 8.01 -0.34
CA VAL A 30 10.98 8.67 0.70
C VAL A 30 12.31 9.14 0.12
N GLY A 31 12.70 10.35 0.49
CA GLY A 31 14.04 10.86 0.22
C GLY A 31 14.09 12.09 -0.67
N ALA A 32 15.30 12.61 -0.83
CA ALA A 32 15.57 13.82 -1.58
C ALA A 32 15.83 13.54 -3.05
N TYR A 33 15.41 14.47 -3.92
CA TYR A 33 15.71 14.52 -5.33
C TYR A 33 16.15 15.94 -5.73
N ASP A 34 16.65 16.11 -6.95
CA ASP A 34 16.97 17.46 -7.44
C ASP A 34 15.67 18.30 -7.54
N GLY A 35 15.59 19.33 -6.71
CA GLY A 35 14.43 20.22 -6.63
C GLY A 35 13.49 19.97 -5.46
N GLY A 36 13.69 18.93 -4.63
CA GLY A 36 12.81 18.71 -3.48
C GLY A 36 12.95 17.38 -2.77
N SER A 37 11.88 16.96 -2.13
CA SER A 37 11.87 15.67 -1.41
C SER A 37 10.48 15.07 -1.32
N TRP A 38 10.45 13.74 -1.20
CA TRP A 38 9.25 12.98 -0.87
C TRP A 38 9.30 12.46 0.56
N ARG A 39 8.16 12.53 1.21
CA ARG A 39 7.97 12.03 2.57
C ARG A 39 6.72 11.16 2.63
N THR A 40 6.83 10.01 3.26
CA THR A 40 5.70 9.13 3.54
C THR A 40 5.32 9.23 5.02
N THR A 41 4.04 9.35 5.30
CA THR A 41 3.46 9.30 6.64
C THR A 41 2.44 8.17 6.72
N ILE A 42 2.59 7.26 7.67
CA ILE A 42 1.67 6.15 7.93
C ILE A 42 0.92 6.40 9.23
N PHE A 43 -0.39 6.24 9.18
CA PHE A 43 -1.29 6.27 10.33
C PHE A 43 -1.83 4.88 10.56
N LEU A 44 -1.73 4.39 11.79
CA LEU A 44 -2.35 3.14 12.23
C LEU A 44 -3.32 3.42 13.36
N SER A 45 -4.44 2.72 13.38
CA SER A 45 -5.46 2.83 14.44
C SER A 45 -5.95 1.44 14.83
N ASN A 46 -6.09 1.21 16.13
CA ASN A 46 -6.70 0.01 16.68
C ASN A 46 -8.18 0.28 16.97
N GLY A 47 -9.07 -0.38 16.25
CA GLY A 47 -10.52 -0.26 16.42
C GLY A 47 -11.11 -1.10 17.57
N ARG A 48 -10.28 -1.73 18.42
CA ARG A 48 -10.72 -2.60 19.51
C ARG A 48 -10.39 -2.06 20.89
N SER A 49 -10.97 -2.74 21.90
CA SER A 49 -10.72 -2.47 23.33
C SER A 49 -9.55 -3.27 23.93
N ASP A 50 -8.92 -4.13 23.15
CA ASP A 50 -7.71 -4.90 23.51
C ASP A 50 -6.48 -4.30 22.79
N THR A 51 -5.30 -4.60 23.31
CA THR A 51 -4.03 -4.15 22.72
C THR A 51 -3.72 -4.93 21.45
N ALA A 52 -3.37 -4.22 20.39
CA ALA A 52 -2.85 -4.79 19.15
C ALA A 52 -1.36 -4.48 19.00
N SER A 53 -0.63 -5.37 18.35
CA SER A 53 0.80 -5.22 18.06
C SER A 53 1.14 -5.75 16.68
N GLY A 54 2.27 -5.30 16.13
CA GLY A 54 2.72 -5.74 14.84
C GLY A 54 3.96 -5.02 14.34
N THR A 55 4.19 -5.13 13.04
CA THR A 55 5.32 -4.52 12.36
C THR A 55 4.87 -3.86 11.06
N ILE A 56 5.58 -2.80 10.67
CA ILE A 56 5.56 -2.23 9.33
C ILE A 56 6.91 -2.54 8.70
N ALA A 57 6.93 -3.32 7.64
CA ALA A 57 8.14 -3.64 6.88
C ALA A 57 8.14 -2.91 5.54
N PHE A 58 9.25 -2.27 5.19
CA PHE A 58 9.41 -1.50 3.96
C PHE A 58 10.34 -2.25 3.00
N THR A 59 9.92 -2.36 1.75
CA THR A 59 10.63 -3.06 0.68
C THR A 59 10.78 -2.12 -0.52
N LYS A 60 12.00 -1.99 -1.05
CA LYS A 60 12.29 -1.20 -2.25
C LYS A 60 11.66 -1.82 -3.49
N SER A 61 11.60 -1.06 -4.57
CA SER A 61 11.09 -1.53 -5.87
C SER A 61 11.83 -2.76 -6.41
N ASP A 62 13.11 -2.93 -6.07
CA ASP A 62 13.93 -4.09 -6.47
C ASP A 62 13.77 -5.33 -5.55
N GLY A 63 12.92 -5.25 -4.52
CA GLY A 63 12.70 -6.31 -3.55
C GLY A 63 13.68 -6.32 -2.37
N THR A 64 14.64 -5.42 -2.33
CA THR A 64 15.60 -5.31 -1.21
C THR A 64 15.03 -4.52 -0.03
N PRO A 65 15.62 -4.65 1.18
CA PRO A 65 15.17 -3.86 2.34
C PRO A 65 15.24 -2.36 2.11
N PHE A 66 14.16 -1.65 2.41
CA PHE A 66 14.07 -0.19 2.29
C PHE A 66 14.42 0.45 3.64
N ASN A 67 15.70 0.71 3.88
CA ASN A 67 16.17 1.35 5.10
C ASN A 67 15.91 2.86 5.05
N SER A 68 15.26 3.39 6.08
CA SER A 68 15.00 4.82 6.27
C SER A 68 14.77 5.10 7.76
N THR A 69 14.91 6.35 8.17
CA THR A 69 14.59 6.80 9.52
C THR A 69 13.12 7.20 9.59
N TRP A 70 12.43 6.73 10.62
CA TRP A 70 11.02 7.02 10.87
C TRP A 70 10.84 7.63 12.24
N LEU A 71 10.01 8.66 12.32
CA LEU A 71 9.69 9.38 13.55
C LEU A 71 8.25 9.10 13.98
N ASN A 72 8.02 8.98 15.27
CA ASN A 72 6.67 8.94 15.84
C ASN A 72 6.04 10.35 15.90
N GLU A 73 4.84 10.45 16.47
CA GLU A 73 4.09 11.68 16.65
C GLU A 73 4.81 12.75 17.50
N SER A 74 5.74 12.32 18.36
CA SER A 74 6.56 13.19 19.20
C SER A 74 7.89 13.59 18.54
N GLY A 75 8.14 13.15 17.30
CA GLY A 75 9.38 13.41 16.57
C GLY A 75 10.56 12.51 16.99
N ASN A 76 10.33 11.49 17.80
CA ASN A 76 11.38 10.55 18.21
C ASN A 76 11.52 9.41 17.18
N PRO A 77 12.75 8.96 16.90
CA PRO A 77 12.98 7.79 16.07
C PRO A 77 12.28 6.54 16.62
N THR A 78 11.59 5.81 15.73
CA THR A 78 10.86 4.57 16.08
C THR A 78 11.61 3.31 15.66
N GLY A 79 12.74 3.48 15.01
CA GLY A 79 13.61 2.44 14.50
C GLY A 79 14.47 3.01 13.38
N ASN A 80 15.56 2.35 13.10
CA ASN A 80 16.40 2.55 11.92
C ASN A 80 16.45 1.22 11.18
N GLY A 81 16.32 1.29 9.89
CA GLY A 81 16.26 0.11 9.04
C GLY A 81 14.93 0.04 8.27
N ASN A 82 14.58 -1.16 7.86
CA ASN A 82 13.40 -1.38 7.04
C ASN A 82 12.15 -1.85 7.82
N THR A 83 12.17 -1.80 9.15
CA THR A 83 11.06 -2.31 9.96
C THR A 83 10.78 -1.41 11.17
N ILE A 84 9.51 -1.09 11.39
CA ILE A 84 8.99 -0.44 12.59
C ILE A 84 8.17 -1.47 13.36
N THR A 85 8.43 -1.65 14.65
CA THR A 85 7.54 -2.40 15.54
C THR A 85 6.55 -1.42 16.19
N PHE A 86 5.27 -1.78 16.24
CA PHE A 86 4.25 -0.99 16.90
C PHE A 86 3.46 -1.78 17.93
N GLN A 87 2.94 -1.04 18.90
CA GLN A 87 1.92 -1.51 19.84
C GLN A 87 0.89 -0.39 19.98
N LEU A 88 -0.40 -0.76 19.84
CA LEU A 88 -1.53 0.15 19.95
C LEU A 88 -2.42 -0.33 21.08
N GLY A 89 -2.61 0.51 22.08
CA GLY A 89 -3.59 0.28 23.14
C GLY A 89 -5.04 0.31 22.60
N PRO A 90 -6.02 0.12 23.49
CA PRO A 90 -7.44 0.22 23.14
C PRO A 90 -7.77 1.55 22.47
N SER A 91 -8.35 1.51 21.26
CA SER A 91 -8.74 2.68 20.46
C SER A 91 -7.59 3.68 20.19
N GLU A 92 -6.34 3.24 20.35
CA GLU A 92 -5.17 4.09 20.13
C GLU A 92 -4.85 4.23 18.64
N SER A 93 -4.34 5.41 18.27
CA SER A 93 -3.82 5.69 16.93
C SER A 93 -2.39 6.19 17.04
N ARG A 94 -1.56 5.82 16.05
CA ARG A 94 -0.16 6.25 15.93
C ARG A 94 0.17 6.75 14.54
N ARG A 95 1.13 7.66 14.49
CA ARG A 95 1.68 8.20 13.26
C ARG A 95 3.16 7.87 13.16
N PHE A 96 3.60 7.47 11.98
CA PHE A 96 4.99 7.24 11.63
C PHE A 96 5.32 8.05 10.38
N THR A 97 6.28 8.98 10.47
CA THR A 97 6.66 9.87 9.36
C THR A 97 8.12 9.61 9.00
N SER A 98 8.40 9.39 7.72
CA SER A 98 9.77 9.20 7.24
C SER A 98 10.58 10.51 7.27
N VAL A 99 11.89 10.38 7.44
CA VAL A 99 12.86 11.46 7.23
C VAL A 99 13.39 11.40 5.79
N THR A 100 13.81 12.54 5.25
CA THR A 100 14.28 12.67 3.86
C THR A 100 15.81 12.67 3.76
N ASP A 101 16.48 11.89 4.61
CA ASP A 101 17.92 11.79 4.75
C ASP A 101 18.61 10.81 3.77
N ILE A 102 17.85 10.27 2.85
CA ILE A 102 18.30 9.35 1.80
C ILE A 102 17.99 9.89 0.40
N PRO A 103 18.66 9.42 -0.67
CA PRO A 103 18.20 9.65 -2.03
C PRO A 103 16.79 9.13 -2.26
N LEU A 104 16.03 9.79 -3.15
CA LEU A 104 14.66 9.35 -3.46
C LEU A 104 14.63 7.86 -3.76
N THR A 105 13.89 7.16 -2.95
CA THR A 105 13.70 5.71 -3.01
C THR A 105 12.20 5.41 -2.99
N THR A 106 11.77 4.50 -3.84
CA THR A 106 10.39 4.04 -3.93
C THR A 106 10.27 2.56 -3.61
N GLY A 107 9.08 2.16 -3.21
CA GLY A 107 8.78 0.78 -2.86
C GLY A 107 7.37 0.63 -2.30
N PHE A 108 7.18 -0.33 -1.43
CA PHE A 108 5.90 -0.58 -0.76
C PHE A 108 6.10 -0.92 0.71
N ALA A 109 5.00 -0.85 1.49
CA ALA A 109 5.01 -1.27 2.88
C ALA A 109 4.04 -2.43 3.12
N THR A 110 4.48 -3.36 3.99
CA THR A 110 3.67 -4.46 4.52
C THR A 110 3.42 -4.21 6.00
N VAL A 111 2.16 -4.16 6.40
CA VAL A 111 1.77 -4.09 7.81
C VAL A 111 1.29 -5.47 8.22
N ALA A 112 2.01 -6.09 9.17
CA ALA A 112 1.63 -7.35 9.78
C ALA A 112 1.12 -7.07 11.20
N SER A 113 -0.12 -7.43 11.51
CA SER A 113 -0.75 -7.21 12.81
C SER A 113 -1.30 -8.50 13.37
N ASN A 114 -1.27 -8.63 14.69
CA ASN A 114 -1.94 -9.70 15.43
C ASN A 114 -3.46 -9.48 15.59
N SER A 115 -4.01 -8.41 15.01
CA SER A 115 -5.44 -8.06 15.12
C SER A 115 -6.00 -7.59 13.79
N LEU A 116 -7.18 -8.11 13.42
CA LEU A 116 -7.96 -7.66 12.26
C LEU A 116 -8.52 -6.23 12.40
N ALA A 117 -8.46 -5.67 13.59
CA ALA A 117 -8.99 -4.34 13.87
C ALA A 117 -7.93 -3.22 13.73
N VAL A 118 -6.70 -3.55 13.37
CA VAL A 118 -5.71 -2.55 13.00
C VAL A 118 -5.99 -2.11 11.57
N LEU A 119 -6.30 -0.83 11.43
CA LEU A 119 -6.55 -0.18 10.15
C LEU A 119 -5.46 0.86 9.91
N GLY A 120 -5.21 1.19 8.66
CA GLY A 120 -4.19 2.16 8.31
C GLY A 120 -4.53 3.01 7.10
N SER A 121 -3.90 4.17 7.06
CA SER A 121 -3.82 5.02 5.87
C SER A 121 -2.42 5.58 5.76
N GLU A 122 -2.05 5.93 4.55
CA GLU A 122 -0.78 6.55 4.22
C GLU A 122 -1.03 7.87 3.53
N VAL A 123 -0.14 8.83 3.75
CA VAL A 123 -0.04 10.06 2.98
C VAL A 123 1.38 10.17 2.47
N PHE A 124 1.57 10.36 1.18
CA PHE A 124 2.85 10.78 0.65
C PHE A 124 2.78 12.22 0.18
N SER A 125 3.79 12.97 0.58
CA SER A 125 3.85 14.42 0.42
C SER A 125 5.11 14.80 -0.34
N ASN A 126 4.96 15.68 -1.32
CA ASN A 126 6.03 16.27 -2.11
C ASN A 126 6.36 17.67 -1.61
N PHE A 127 7.62 17.94 -1.36
CA PHE A 127 8.13 19.23 -0.88
C PHE A 127 9.11 19.81 -1.90
N ASP A 128 9.14 21.13 -2.03
CA ASP A 128 10.16 21.83 -2.80
C ASP A 128 11.51 21.85 -2.08
N SER A 129 12.54 22.41 -2.72
CA SER A 129 13.88 22.56 -2.14
C SER A 129 13.96 23.50 -0.94
N ALA A 130 12.95 24.36 -0.74
CA ALA A 130 12.83 25.23 0.43
C ALA A 130 12.07 24.54 1.60
N GLY A 131 11.55 23.32 1.37
CA GLY A 131 10.80 22.55 2.35
C GLY A 131 9.31 22.91 2.42
N ASN A 132 8.77 23.64 1.45
CA ASN A 132 7.35 23.94 1.37
C ASN A 132 6.62 22.74 0.76
N LEU A 133 5.44 22.42 1.30
CA LEU A 133 4.57 21.39 0.75
C LEU A 133 4.04 21.84 -0.62
N ILE A 134 4.30 21.03 -1.65
CA ILE A 134 3.80 21.25 -3.02
C ILE A 134 2.47 20.52 -3.22
N ALA A 135 2.45 19.24 -2.90
CA ALA A 135 1.28 18.38 -3.07
C ALA A 135 1.35 17.18 -2.13
N GLU A 136 0.19 16.65 -1.78
CA GLU A 136 0.09 15.37 -1.06
C GLU A 136 -1.15 14.59 -1.48
N ALA A 137 -1.08 13.27 -1.31
CA ALA A 137 -2.21 12.40 -1.55
C ALA A 137 -2.26 11.24 -0.55
N GLY A 138 -3.48 10.88 -0.16
CA GLY A 138 -3.73 9.77 0.75
C GLY A 138 -3.80 8.43 0.02
N VAL A 139 -3.25 7.39 0.60
CA VAL A 139 -3.34 6.00 0.13
C VAL A 139 -4.06 5.17 1.17
N SER A 140 -5.15 4.54 0.78
CA SER A 140 -5.83 3.59 1.64
C SER A 140 -5.04 2.29 1.76
N MET A 141 -5.14 1.62 2.91
CA MET A 141 -4.62 0.27 3.04
C MET A 141 -5.20 -0.63 1.94
N SER A 142 -4.37 -1.51 1.40
CA SER A 142 -4.72 -2.44 0.34
C SER A 142 -4.65 -3.89 0.85
N ILE A 143 -5.66 -4.68 0.49
CA ILE A 143 -5.66 -6.14 0.69
C ILE A 143 -5.41 -6.77 -0.68
N PRO A 144 -4.58 -7.82 -0.78
CA PRO A 144 -4.28 -8.46 -2.05
C PRO A 144 -5.52 -9.04 -2.73
N ILE A 145 -5.74 -8.69 -4.00
CA ILE A 145 -6.89 -9.11 -4.81
C ILE A 145 -6.39 -9.57 -6.18
N GLY A 146 -6.95 -10.66 -6.71
CA GLY A 146 -6.51 -11.26 -7.97
C GLY A 146 -6.90 -10.47 -9.23
N LYS A 147 -7.99 -9.67 -9.19
CA LYS A 147 -8.46 -8.89 -10.34
C LYS A 147 -8.94 -7.52 -9.88
N GLN A 148 -8.38 -6.48 -10.50
CA GLN A 148 -8.59 -5.08 -10.10
C GLN A 148 -8.72 -4.19 -11.33
N ALA A 149 -9.26 -2.99 -11.13
CA ALA A 149 -9.27 -1.93 -12.13
C ALA A 149 -9.04 -0.56 -11.50
N ILE A 150 -8.43 0.34 -12.25
CA ILE A 150 -8.37 1.77 -11.99
C ILE A 150 -8.97 2.54 -13.17
N PHE A 151 -9.49 3.74 -12.90
CA PHE A 151 -9.90 4.63 -13.97
C PHE A 151 -8.69 5.19 -14.72
N ILE A 152 -8.83 5.35 -16.04
CA ILE A 152 -7.87 6.05 -16.89
C ILE A 152 -8.50 7.37 -17.31
N ASP A 153 -7.71 8.44 -17.19
CA ASP A 153 -7.98 9.73 -17.82
C ASP A 153 -6.67 10.25 -18.39
N THR A 154 -6.55 10.24 -19.71
CA THR A 154 -5.41 10.78 -20.44
C THR A 154 -5.80 11.99 -21.30
N THR A 155 -7.02 12.52 -21.11
CA THR A 155 -7.51 13.69 -21.83
C THR A 155 -6.91 14.97 -21.27
N ASN A 156 -6.84 16.01 -22.07
CA ASN A 156 -6.36 17.33 -21.66
C ASN A 156 -4.98 17.32 -20.97
N GLY A 157 -4.13 16.33 -21.35
CA GLY A 157 -2.79 16.15 -20.81
C GLY A 157 -2.69 15.54 -19.42
N PHE A 158 -3.79 15.15 -18.79
CA PHE A 158 -3.72 14.35 -17.56
C PHE A 158 -2.96 13.05 -17.80
N LYS A 159 -2.27 12.59 -16.76
CA LYS A 159 -1.55 11.31 -16.76
C LYS A 159 -2.10 10.40 -15.70
N THR A 160 -2.41 9.18 -16.08
CA THR A 160 -2.79 8.13 -15.12
C THR A 160 -1.59 7.20 -14.90
N GLY A 161 -1.22 7.01 -13.64
CA GLY A 161 -0.22 6.06 -13.20
C GLY A 161 -0.84 4.92 -12.40
N VAL A 162 -0.11 3.83 -12.32
CA VAL A 162 -0.40 2.69 -11.44
C VAL A 162 0.85 2.25 -10.72
N ALA A 163 0.74 2.04 -9.42
CA ALA A 163 1.76 1.35 -8.64
C ALA A 163 1.25 -0.04 -8.25
N ILE A 164 2.09 -1.05 -8.42
CA ILE A 164 1.77 -2.45 -8.15
C ILE A 164 2.93 -3.07 -7.36
N ALA A 165 2.58 -3.76 -6.28
CA ALA A 165 3.52 -4.55 -5.51
C ALA A 165 3.13 -6.04 -5.54
N ASN A 166 4.16 -6.89 -5.60
CA ASN A 166 4.05 -8.32 -5.41
C ASN A 166 4.27 -8.66 -3.93
N PRO A 167 3.20 -8.94 -3.17
CA PRO A 167 3.34 -9.29 -1.76
C PRO A 167 3.86 -10.70 -1.52
N ASN A 168 3.95 -11.52 -2.58
CA ASN A 168 4.48 -12.88 -2.49
C ASN A 168 6.00 -12.85 -2.46
N THR A 169 6.60 -13.56 -1.53
CA THR A 169 8.06 -13.60 -1.34
C THR A 169 8.74 -14.71 -2.15
N THR A 170 8.00 -15.61 -2.78
CA THR A 170 8.54 -16.78 -3.47
C THR A 170 8.09 -16.93 -4.91
N ALA A 171 6.93 -16.37 -5.28
CA ALA A 171 6.36 -16.49 -6.62
C ALA A 171 6.31 -15.14 -7.34
N ALA A 172 6.68 -15.13 -8.60
CA ALA A 172 6.46 -13.98 -9.47
C ALA A 172 4.96 -13.83 -9.82
N LEU A 173 4.55 -12.61 -10.10
CA LEU A 173 3.25 -12.30 -10.69
C LEU A 173 3.41 -12.21 -12.20
N HIS A 174 2.52 -12.88 -12.95
CA HIS A 174 2.36 -12.70 -14.38
C HIS A 174 1.08 -11.93 -14.63
N ILE A 175 1.17 -10.60 -14.72
CA ILE A 175 0.02 -9.70 -14.69
C ILE A 175 -0.43 -9.38 -16.11
N HIS A 176 -1.68 -9.68 -16.41
CA HIS A 176 -2.36 -9.23 -17.63
C HIS A 176 -2.96 -7.85 -17.40
N PHE A 177 -2.69 -6.93 -18.30
CA PHE A 177 -3.23 -5.58 -18.33
C PHE A 177 -4.10 -5.40 -19.56
N GLU A 178 -5.29 -4.84 -19.39
CA GLU A 178 -6.25 -4.55 -20.45
C GLU A 178 -6.80 -3.14 -20.30
N VAL A 179 -6.74 -2.37 -21.37
CA VAL A 179 -7.36 -1.06 -21.46
C VAL A 179 -8.76 -1.20 -22.02
N MET A 180 -9.75 -0.77 -21.25
CA MET A 180 -11.16 -0.78 -21.64
C MET A 180 -11.64 0.64 -21.87
N ASN A 181 -12.34 0.86 -22.99
CA ASN A 181 -13.02 2.14 -23.26
C ASN A 181 -14.30 2.29 -22.41
N THR A 182 -14.97 3.44 -22.52
CA THR A 182 -16.23 3.72 -21.80
C THR A 182 -17.40 2.83 -22.21
N ALA A 183 -17.33 2.21 -23.39
CA ALA A 183 -18.32 1.21 -23.85
C ALA A 183 -18.02 -0.20 -23.33
N GLY A 184 -16.96 -0.39 -22.54
CA GLY A 184 -16.56 -1.69 -21.99
C GLY A 184 -15.84 -2.59 -23.01
N GLN A 185 -15.39 -2.06 -24.14
CA GLN A 185 -14.63 -2.81 -25.13
C GLN A 185 -13.15 -2.75 -24.78
N MET A 186 -12.47 -3.88 -24.85
CA MET A 186 -11.00 -3.94 -24.75
C MET A 186 -10.38 -3.37 -26.01
N ILE A 187 -9.50 -2.39 -25.85
CA ILE A 187 -8.82 -1.73 -26.97
C ILE A 187 -7.34 -2.05 -27.05
N MET A 188 -6.71 -2.34 -25.91
CA MET A 188 -5.29 -2.70 -25.83
C MET A 188 -5.07 -3.71 -24.72
N SER A 189 -4.03 -4.53 -24.84
CA SER A 189 -3.60 -5.44 -23.76
C SER A 189 -2.09 -5.64 -23.79
N THR A 190 -1.53 -5.91 -22.63
CA THR A 190 -0.11 -6.29 -22.47
C THR A 190 0.05 -7.19 -21.25
N VAL A 191 1.24 -7.74 -21.08
CA VAL A 191 1.59 -8.57 -19.93
C VAL A 191 2.89 -8.05 -19.33
N ARG A 192 2.99 -8.11 -18.01
CA ARG A 192 4.22 -7.78 -17.29
C ARG A 192 4.45 -8.72 -16.12
N ASP A 193 5.69 -9.19 -16.00
CA ASP A 193 6.13 -9.98 -14.85
C ASP A 193 6.63 -9.07 -13.74
N VAL A 194 6.27 -9.42 -12.49
CA VAL A 194 6.77 -8.76 -11.28
C VAL A 194 7.39 -9.84 -10.40
N PRO A 195 8.71 -9.86 -10.26
CA PRO A 195 9.40 -10.81 -9.40
C PRO A 195 8.91 -10.79 -7.95
N PRO A 196 9.22 -11.84 -7.16
CA PRO A 196 8.85 -11.88 -5.74
C PRO A 196 9.33 -10.65 -4.97
N SER A 197 8.48 -10.12 -4.10
CA SER A 197 8.76 -8.95 -3.25
C SER A 197 9.10 -7.65 -4.01
N GLN A 198 8.91 -7.61 -5.33
CA GLN A 198 9.19 -6.41 -6.11
C GLN A 198 7.94 -5.54 -6.29
N HIS A 199 8.22 -4.30 -6.64
CA HIS A 199 7.24 -3.25 -6.88
C HIS A 199 7.61 -2.48 -8.13
N PHE A 200 6.62 -1.96 -8.85
CA PHE A 200 6.83 -0.95 -9.87
C PHE A 200 5.73 0.10 -9.83
N ALA A 201 6.09 1.31 -10.22
CA ALA A 201 5.16 2.39 -10.54
C ALA A 201 5.44 2.84 -11.98
N THR A 202 4.39 3.02 -12.77
CA THR A 202 4.50 3.40 -14.17
C THR A 202 3.26 4.16 -14.63
N PHE A 203 3.40 4.98 -15.65
CA PHE A 203 2.25 5.60 -16.29
C PHE A 203 1.60 4.66 -17.31
N VAL A 204 0.29 4.80 -17.51
CA VAL A 204 -0.45 3.98 -18.48
C VAL A 204 0.11 4.12 -19.89
N HIS A 205 0.58 5.32 -20.29
CA HIS A 205 1.22 5.54 -21.59
C HIS A 205 2.62 4.91 -21.72
N GLU A 206 3.26 4.50 -20.63
CA GLU A 206 4.50 3.72 -20.66
C GLU A 206 4.22 2.22 -20.82
N LEU A 207 3.10 1.74 -20.26
CA LEU A 207 2.62 0.38 -20.53
C LEU A 207 2.04 0.23 -21.94
N PHE A 208 1.43 1.27 -22.45
CA PHE A 208 0.76 1.34 -23.76
C PHE A 208 1.16 2.63 -24.48
N PRO A 209 2.32 2.64 -25.19
CA PRO A 209 2.83 3.85 -25.84
C PRO A 209 1.86 4.46 -26.85
N ASP A 210 1.05 3.64 -27.51
CA ASP A 210 0.08 4.07 -28.53
C ASP A 210 -1.32 4.31 -27.97
N ILE A 211 -1.49 4.44 -26.65
CA ILE A 211 -2.81 4.72 -26.06
C ILE A 211 -3.31 6.10 -26.51
N PRO A 212 -4.52 6.18 -27.08
CA PRO A 212 -5.09 7.47 -27.45
C PRO A 212 -5.48 8.30 -26.23
N GLU A 213 -5.71 9.59 -26.41
CA GLU A 213 -6.40 10.37 -25.40
C GLU A 213 -7.80 9.80 -25.14
N MET A 214 -8.05 9.41 -23.89
CA MET A 214 -9.30 8.73 -23.56
C MET A 214 -9.64 8.81 -22.08
N VAL A 215 -10.90 8.57 -21.80
CA VAL A 215 -11.40 8.14 -20.49
C VAL A 215 -11.77 6.66 -20.59
N GLY A 216 -11.43 5.88 -19.58
CA GLY A 216 -11.73 4.46 -19.57
C GLY A 216 -11.26 3.81 -18.26
N ARG A 217 -10.87 2.56 -18.34
CA ARG A 217 -10.27 1.85 -17.19
C ARG A 217 -9.11 0.97 -17.63
N LEU A 218 -8.10 0.88 -16.79
CA LEU A 218 -7.10 -0.17 -16.81
C LEU A 218 -7.56 -1.27 -15.88
N GLN A 219 -7.89 -2.44 -16.41
CA GLN A 219 -8.08 -3.62 -15.58
C GLN A 219 -6.83 -4.49 -15.65
N PHE A 220 -6.52 -5.15 -14.54
CA PHE A 220 -5.37 -6.04 -14.46
C PHE A 220 -5.67 -7.20 -13.51
N TYR A 221 -5.11 -8.35 -13.85
CA TYR A 221 -5.37 -9.59 -13.12
C TYR A 221 -4.18 -10.56 -13.19
N CYS A 222 -4.09 -11.38 -12.16
CA CYS A 222 -3.11 -12.43 -12.04
C CYS A 222 -3.68 -13.56 -11.17
N THR A 223 -3.15 -14.78 -11.33
CA THR A 223 -3.52 -15.93 -10.49
C THR A 223 -3.21 -15.69 -9.01
N ASN A 224 -2.06 -15.06 -8.72
CA ASN A 224 -1.69 -14.67 -7.38
C ASN A 224 -2.21 -13.26 -7.08
N PRO A 225 -2.70 -12.99 -5.85
CA PRO A 225 -3.21 -11.67 -5.49
C PRO A 225 -2.16 -10.56 -5.60
N ILE A 226 -2.61 -9.37 -6.01
CA ILE A 226 -1.82 -8.16 -6.26
C ILE A 226 -2.26 -7.07 -5.28
N VAL A 227 -1.36 -6.20 -4.88
CA VAL A 227 -1.70 -4.94 -4.21
C VAL A 227 -1.36 -3.76 -5.13
N SER A 228 -2.25 -2.77 -5.22
CA SER A 228 -2.09 -1.67 -6.15
C SER A 228 -2.71 -0.37 -5.66
N VAL A 229 -2.30 0.73 -6.28
CA VAL A 229 -2.94 2.04 -6.20
C VAL A 229 -2.86 2.73 -7.56
N GLY A 230 -3.94 3.41 -7.96
CA GLY A 230 -3.95 4.31 -9.09
C GLY A 230 -3.55 5.73 -8.68
N MET A 231 -3.03 6.50 -9.62
CA MET A 231 -2.67 7.90 -9.42
C MET A 231 -3.05 8.70 -10.65
N ARG A 232 -3.58 9.90 -10.46
CA ARG A 232 -3.88 10.84 -11.55
C ARG A 232 -3.11 12.13 -11.31
N PHE A 233 -2.34 12.53 -12.31
CA PHE A 233 -1.51 13.73 -12.29
C PHE A 233 -2.04 14.76 -13.28
N ASP A 234 -1.87 16.03 -12.97
CA ASP A 234 -2.04 17.11 -13.92
C ASP A 234 -0.85 17.20 -14.89
N LEU A 235 -0.97 18.12 -15.88
CA LEU A 235 0.09 18.37 -16.87
C LEU A 235 1.45 18.75 -16.26
N SER A 236 1.43 19.43 -15.13
CA SER A 236 2.64 19.93 -14.48
C SER A 236 3.35 18.85 -13.65
N PHE A 237 2.71 17.71 -13.40
CA PHE A 237 3.12 16.69 -12.43
C PHE A 237 3.25 17.22 -10.99
N VAL A 238 2.75 18.42 -10.74
CA VAL A 238 2.78 19.06 -9.41
C VAL A 238 1.58 18.57 -8.59
N ASN A 239 0.38 18.65 -9.18
CA ASN A 239 -0.82 18.20 -8.49
C ASN A 239 -1.15 16.77 -8.90
N PHE A 240 -1.42 15.95 -7.90
CA PHE A 240 -1.81 14.57 -8.11
C PHE A 240 -2.81 14.12 -7.04
N THR A 241 -3.53 13.06 -7.34
CA THR A 241 -4.40 12.38 -6.38
C THR A 241 -4.26 10.88 -6.55
N THR A 242 -4.53 10.13 -5.50
CA THR A 242 -4.64 8.68 -5.58
C THR A 242 -6.05 8.26 -5.93
N MET A 243 -6.15 7.13 -6.58
CA MET A 243 -7.39 6.46 -6.93
C MET A 243 -7.32 5.03 -6.38
N PRO A 244 -8.16 4.68 -5.39
CA PRO A 244 -8.20 3.31 -4.91
C PRO A 244 -8.64 2.38 -6.04
N PRO A 245 -8.02 1.20 -6.19
CA PRO A 245 -8.43 0.23 -7.19
C PRO A 245 -9.80 -0.34 -6.85
N LEU A 246 -10.56 -0.65 -7.87
CA LEU A 246 -11.83 -1.36 -7.76
C LEU A 246 -11.57 -2.85 -7.82
N ALA A 247 -12.06 -3.62 -6.84
CA ALA A 247 -12.10 -5.08 -6.93
C ALA A 247 -13.10 -5.49 -8.02
N LEU A 248 -12.66 -6.29 -8.98
CA LEU A 248 -13.53 -6.86 -9.98
C LEU A 248 -13.89 -8.29 -9.57
N LEU A 249 -15.17 -8.61 -9.72
CA LEU A 249 -15.64 -9.98 -9.53
C LEU A 249 -15.07 -10.90 -10.63
N PRO A 250 -14.85 -12.17 -10.32
CA PRO A 250 -14.40 -13.17 -11.28
C PRO A 250 -15.32 -13.31 -12.49
#